data_414f45e6868a39e80123c323baad8def
#
_entry.id   414f45e6868a39e80123c323baad8def
#
_cell.length_a   1.000
_cell.length_b   1.000
_cell.length_c   1.000
_cell.angle_alpha   90.00
_cell.angle_beta   90.00
_cell.angle_gamma   90.00
#
_symmetry.space_group_name_H-M   'P 1'
#
loop_
_entity.id
_entity.type
_entity.pdbx_description
1 polymer ?
#
loop_
_entity_poly.entity_id
_entity_poly.type
_entity_poly.pdbx_seq_one_letter_code
_entity_poly.pdbx_strand_id
1 'polypeptide(L)'
;MPLMRIDMFKGRSKEEINEILDISYTVASKEFHLLPRDRYQIVTQHDPEEMIIEDVGLGFKRTDKFIMFSLTSSPRDVEDKKRFYSRLVKELHEKIGISPEDVMINITPNGKDDWSFGNGEAQFMNGKL
;
A
#
# COMPACT_ATOMS: atom_id res chain seq x y z
N MET A 1 6.66 9.96 -0.16
CA MET A 1 5.75 10.03 -1.13
C MET A 1 5.41 8.75 -1.70
N PRO A 2 4.73 7.84 -1.08
CA PRO A 2 3.94 6.90 -1.85
C PRO A 2 2.48 7.34 -1.90
N LEU A 3 1.88 7.27 -3.07
CA LEU A 3 0.44 7.18 -3.21
C LEU A 3 0.09 5.70 -3.10
N MET A 4 -0.69 5.34 -2.11
CA MET A 4 -1.06 3.95 -1.84
C MET A 4 -2.51 3.72 -2.21
N ARG A 5 -2.74 2.83 -3.19
CA ARG A 5 -4.06 2.34 -3.55
C ARG A 5 -4.22 0.95 -2.99
N ILE A 6 -5.33 0.71 -2.33
CA ILE A 6 -5.60 -0.55 -1.64
C ILE A 6 -6.90 -1.12 -2.18
N ASP A 7 -6.80 -2.28 -2.84
CA ASP A 7 -7.96 -2.98 -3.38
C ASP A 7 -8.26 -4.20 -2.50
N MET A 8 -9.52 -4.37 -2.18
CA MET A 8 -10.00 -5.48 -1.35
C MET A 8 -11.42 -5.87 -1.76
N PHE A 9 -11.84 -7.05 -1.36
CA PHE A 9 -13.25 -7.44 -1.51
C PHE A 9 -14.12 -6.75 -0.47
N LYS A 10 -15.37 -6.49 -0.81
CA LYS A 10 -16.36 -5.95 0.13
C LYS A 10 -16.55 -6.91 1.30
N GLY A 11 -16.91 -6.38 2.47
CA GLY A 11 -17.27 -7.16 3.63
C GLY A 11 -16.55 -6.79 4.93
N ARG A 12 -15.48 -5.99 4.86
CA ARG A 12 -14.80 -5.51 6.05
C ARG A 12 -15.55 -4.34 6.69
N SER A 13 -15.49 -4.27 8.01
CA SER A 13 -16.03 -3.13 8.75
C SER A 13 -15.18 -1.88 8.54
N LYS A 14 -15.74 -0.71 8.87
CA LYS A 14 -14.97 0.54 8.85
C LYS A 14 -13.76 0.48 9.78
N GLU A 15 -13.89 -0.17 10.91
CA GLU A 15 -12.83 -0.33 11.90
C GLU A 15 -11.68 -1.17 11.33
N GLU A 16 -11.98 -2.28 10.67
CA GLU A 16 -10.97 -3.11 10.02
C GLU A 16 -10.25 -2.34 8.90
N ILE A 17 -10.98 -1.58 8.09
CA ILE A 17 -10.41 -0.77 7.03
C ILE A 17 -9.47 0.29 7.63
N ASN A 18 -9.88 0.96 8.70
CA ASN A 18 -9.05 1.94 9.38
C ASN A 18 -7.77 1.31 9.94
N GLU A 19 -7.85 0.12 10.50
CA GLU A 19 -6.68 -0.60 10.99
C GLU A 19 -5.71 -0.94 9.85
N ILE A 20 -6.23 -1.39 8.73
CA ILE A 20 -5.40 -1.67 7.53
C ILE A 20 -4.68 -0.39 7.06
N LEU A 21 -5.40 0.72 7.00
CA LEU A 21 -4.84 2.02 6.60
C LEU A 21 -3.75 2.47 7.56
N ASP A 22 -4.01 2.41 8.86
CA ASP A 22 -3.04 2.86 9.87
C ASP A 22 -1.80 1.97 9.90
N ILE A 23 -1.97 0.66 9.85
CA ILE A 23 -0.84 -0.29 9.83
C ILE A 23 0.03 -0.04 8.59
N SER A 24 -0.58 0.03 7.42
CA SER A 24 0.17 0.19 6.17
C SER A 24 0.88 1.54 6.11
N TYR A 25 0.27 2.60 6.60
CA TYR A 25 0.92 3.90 6.69
C TYR A 25 2.10 3.86 7.67
N THR A 26 1.92 3.27 8.84
CA THR A 26 2.97 3.21 9.87
C THR A 26 4.19 2.45 9.34
N VAL A 27 3.97 1.32 8.68
CA VAL A 27 5.07 0.52 8.11
C VAL A 27 5.77 1.27 6.98
N ALA A 28 5.00 1.86 6.06
CA ALA A 28 5.56 2.64 4.96
C ALA A 28 6.36 3.85 5.47
N SER A 29 5.83 4.54 6.46
CA SER A 29 6.49 5.71 7.07
C SER A 29 7.85 5.34 7.64
N LYS A 30 7.93 4.21 8.33
CA LYS A 30 9.17 3.72 8.92
C LYS A 30 10.18 3.26 7.86
N GLU A 31 9.74 2.38 6.96
CA GLU A 31 10.67 1.75 6.02
C GLU A 31 11.09 2.67 4.87
N PHE A 32 10.25 3.60 4.49
CA PHE A 32 10.54 4.57 3.42
C PHE A 32 10.88 5.97 3.93
N HIS A 33 11.03 6.14 5.24
CA HIS A 33 11.46 7.40 5.86
C HIS A 33 10.59 8.59 5.43
N LEU A 34 9.27 8.45 5.53
CA LEU A 34 8.34 9.46 5.07
C LEU A 34 8.36 10.70 5.96
N LEU A 35 8.14 11.86 5.36
CA LEU A 35 7.97 13.11 6.09
C LEU A 35 6.64 13.12 6.84
N PRO A 36 6.49 13.92 7.90
CA PRO A 36 5.21 14.08 8.57
C PRO A 36 4.12 14.49 7.59
N ARG A 37 2.93 13.89 7.72
CA ARG A 37 1.76 14.13 6.86
C ARG A 37 1.93 13.71 5.40
N ASP A 38 2.97 12.97 5.07
CA ASP A 38 3.13 12.34 3.75
C ASP A 38 2.27 11.08 3.71
N ARG A 39 0.95 11.27 3.65
CA ARG A 39 0.00 10.17 3.71
C ARG A 39 -1.08 10.33 2.64
N TYR A 40 -1.05 9.42 1.66
CA TYR A 40 -2.03 9.37 0.56
C TYR A 40 -2.48 7.92 0.39
N GLN A 41 -3.70 7.62 0.81
CA GLN A 41 -4.26 6.28 0.77
C GLN A 41 -5.67 6.32 0.21
N ILE A 42 -5.94 5.44 -0.75
CA ILE A 42 -7.26 5.30 -1.39
C ILE A 42 -7.64 3.83 -1.31
N VAL A 43 -8.83 3.56 -0.77
CA VAL A 43 -9.38 2.19 -0.69
C VAL A 43 -10.46 2.04 -1.75
N THR A 44 -10.40 0.94 -2.51
CA THR A 44 -11.47 0.54 -3.41
C THR A 44 -11.91 -0.88 -3.04
N GLN A 45 -13.19 -1.04 -2.80
CA GLN A 45 -13.81 -2.33 -2.48
C GLN A 45 -14.50 -2.89 -3.71
N HIS A 46 -14.38 -4.20 -3.92
CA HIS A 46 -14.87 -4.89 -5.10
C HIS A 46 -15.82 -6.01 -4.73
N ASP A 47 -16.79 -6.26 -5.62
CA ASP A 47 -17.56 -7.51 -5.59
C ASP A 47 -16.65 -8.67 -6.06
N PRO A 48 -16.96 -9.92 -5.69
CA PRO A 48 -16.07 -11.06 -6.02
C PRO A 48 -15.75 -11.22 -7.49
N GLU A 49 -16.67 -10.90 -8.39
CA GLU A 49 -16.47 -11.01 -9.83
C GLU A 49 -15.62 -9.89 -10.43
N GLU A 50 -15.32 -8.85 -9.67
CA GLU A 50 -14.62 -7.67 -10.16
C GLU A 50 -13.12 -7.67 -9.87
N MET A 51 -12.62 -8.69 -9.15
CA MET A 51 -11.20 -8.80 -8.83
C MET A 51 -10.79 -10.26 -8.81
N ILE A 52 -10.00 -10.68 -9.79
CA ILE A 52 -9.51 -12.06 -9.91
C ILE A 52 -8.05 -12.06 -9.55
N ILE A 53 -7.69 -12.82 -8.51
CA ILE A 53 -6.34 -12.88 -7.98
C ILE A 53 -5.89 -14.34 -7.89
N GLU A 54 -4.86 -14.68 -8.61
CA GLU A 54 -4.20 -15.97 -8.54
C GLU A 54 -2.81 -15.80 -7.90
N ASP A 55 -1.92 -16.77 -8.04
CA ASP A 55 -0.69 -16.82 -7.23
C ASP A 55 0.60 -17.02 -8.04
N VAL A 56 0.54 -16.90 -9.35
CA VAL A 56 1.68 -17.11 -10.27
C VAL A 56 2.28 -18.52 -10.11
N GLY A 57 1.49 -19.48 -9.63
CA GLY A 57 1.99 -20.84 -9.40
C GLY A 57 2.82 -21.00 -8.13
N LEU A 58 2.82 -20.03 -7.24
CA LEU A 58 3.58 -20.09 -5.97
C LEU A 58 2.88 -20.94 -4.90
N GLY A 59 1.63 -21.36 -5.13
CA GLY A 59 0.91 -22.23 -4.21
C GLY A 59 0.22 -21.49 -3.07
N PHE A 60 -0.04 -20.17 -3.23
CA PHE A 60 -0.71 -19.40 -2.20
C PHE A 60 -2.21 -19.67 -2.18
N LYS A 61 -2.75 -19.86 -0.99
CA LYS A 61 -4.19 -20.00 -0.80
C LYS A 61 -4.80 -18.61 -0.58
N ARG A 62 -5.38 -18.05 -1.64
CA ARG A 62 -6.09 -16.77 -1.57
C ARG A 62 -7.50 -16.97 -1.02
N THR A 63 -7.95 -16.04 -0.21
CA THR A 63 -9.31 -16.02 0.34
C THR A 63 -10.02 -14.71 -0.01
N ASP A 64 -11.26 -14.56 0.43
CA ASP A 64 -12.01 -13.30 0.28
C ASP A 64 -11.47 -12.16 1.14
N LYS A 65 -10.45 -12.43 1.96
CA LYS A 65 -9.73 -11.43 2.76
C LYS A 65 -8.50 -10.85 2.06
N PHE A 66 -8.29 -11.21 0.81
CA PHE A 66 -7.17 -10.72 0.00
C PHE A 66 -7.13 -9.20 -0.07
N ILE A 67 -5.91 -8.66 -0.01
CA ILE A 67 -5.64 -7.22 -0.16
C ILE A 67 -4.50 -7.02 -1.14
N MET A 68 -4.70 -6.11 -2.09
CA MET A 68 -3.68 -5.66 -3.03
C MET A 68 -3.25 -4.25 -2.67
N PHE A 69 -1.96 -4.06 -2.38
CA PHE A 69 -1.37 -2.74 -2.17
C PHE A 69 -0.60 -2.34 -3.42
N SER A 70 -1.02 -1.25 -4.04
CA SER A 70 -0.35 -0.69 -5.21
C SER A 70 0.19 0.69 -4.85
N LEU A 71 1.51 0.81 -4.82
CA LEU A 71 2.17 2.05 -4.45
C LEU A 71 2.81 2.70 -5.67
N THR A 72 2.56 4.00 -5.84
CA THR A 72 3.33 4.84 -6.75
C THR A 72 4.22 5.73 -5.91
N SER A 73 5.52 5.67 -6.14
CA SER A 73 6.49 6.31 -5.24
C SER A 73 7.74 6.76 -6.01
N SER A 74 8.48 7.68 -5.44
CA SER A 74 9.86 7.89 -5.87
C SER A 74 10.65 6.60 -5.70
N PRO A 75 11.76 6.39 -6.43
CA PRO A 75 12.54 5.16 -6.32
C PRO A 75 12.98 4.90 -4.88
N ARG A 76 12.90 3.65 -4.45
CA ARG A 76 13.29 3.18 -3.13
C ARG A 76 14.36 2.11 -3.25
N ASP A 77 15.22 2.00 -2.24
CA ASP A 77 16.23 0.96 -2.20
C ASP A 77 15.59 -0.42 -2.13
N VAL A 78 16.24 -1.40 -2.76
CA VAL A 78 15.73 -2.78 -2.78
C VAL A 78 15.56 -3.32 -1.36
N GLU A 79 16.50 -3.06 -0.47
CA GLU A 79 16.42 -3.55 0.92
C GLU A 79 15.28 -2.89 1.69
N ASP A 80 15.02 -1.60 1.47
CA ASP A 80 13.87 -0.92 2.07
C ASP A 80 12.56 -1.54 1.58
N LYS A 81 12.46 -1.83 0.29
CA LYS A 81 11.27 -2.49 -0.27
C LYS A 81 11.05 -3.87 0.32
N LYS A 82 12.11 -4.67 0.44
CA LYS A 82 12.01 -6.01 1.05
C LYS A 82 11.54 -5.94 2.50
N ARG A 83 12.05 -4.99 3.27
CA ARG A 83 11.60 -4.78 4.65
C ARG A 83 10.16 -4.32 4.70
N PHE A 84 9.76 -3.43 3.79
CA PHE A 84 8.37 -3.00 3.70
C PHE A 84 7.44 -4.19 3.45
N TYR A 85 7.74 -5.05 2.49
CA TYR A 85 6.93 -6.24 2.20
C TYR A 85 6.81 -7.14 3.43
N SER A 86 7.94 -7.47 4.02
CA SER A 86 8.00 -8.38 5.17
C SER A 86 7.26 -7.82 6.38
N ARG A 87 7.49 -6.55 6.71
CA ARG A 87 6.87 -5.91 7.87
C ARG A 87 5.38 -5.68 7.69
N LEU A 88 4.97 -5.27 6.51
CA LEU A 88 3.54 -5.05 6.25
C LEU A 88 2.75 -6.33 6.46
N VAL A 89 3.21 -7.42 5.89
CA VAL A 89 2.57 -8.72 6.03
C VAL A 89 2.57 -9.18 7.49
N LYS A 90 3.69 -9.05 8.17
CA LYS A 90 3.81 -9.42 9.59
C LYS A 90 2.84 -8.64 10.47
N GLU A 91 2.79 -7.33 10.33
CA GLU A 91 1.94 -6.47 11.14
C GLU A 91 0.46 -6.72 10.89
N LEU A 92 0.07 -6.90 9.62
CA LEU A 92 -1.31 -7.23 9.27
C LEU A 92 -1.72 -8.58 9.85
N HIS A 93 -0.82 -9.56 9.83
CA HIS A 93 -1.11 -10.88 10.38
C HIS A 93 -1.21 -10.84 11.91
N GLU A 94 -0.22 -10.27 12.57
CA GLU A 94 -0.17 -10.26 14.04
C GLU A 94 -1.27 -9.40 14.67
N LYS A 95 -1.59 -8.25 14.07
CA LYS A 95 -2.53 -7.30 14.68
C LYS A 95 -3.98 -7.57 14.32
N ILE A 96 -4.26 -8.00 13.10
CA ILE A 96 -5.64 -8.18 12.64
C ILE A 96 -5.91 -9.50 11.94
N GLY A 97 -4.99 -10.45 12.01
CA GLY A 97 -5.22 -11.83 11.58
C GLY A 97 -5.31 -12.06 10.07
N ILE A 98 -4.79 -11.15 9.25
CA ILE A 98 -4.78 -11.35 7.80
C ILE A 98 -3.72 -12.38 7.44
N SER A 99 -4.11 -13.40 6.67
CA SER A 99 -3.17 -14.41 6.21
C SER A 99 -2.06 -13.79 5.36
N PRO A 100 -0.78 -14.16 5.59
CA PRO A 100 0.31 -13.69 4.74
C PRO A 100 0.10 -13.99 3.25
N GLU A 101 -0.59 -15.07 2.93
CA GLU A 101 -0.89 -15.46 1.54
C GLU A 101 -1.96 -14.58 0.88
N ASP A 102 -2.62 -13.73 1.65
CA ASP A 102 -3.67 -12.81 1.18
C ASP A 102 -3.18 -11.38 0.99
N VAL A 103 -1.88 -11.15 1.02
CA VAL A 103 -1.32 -9.80 0.85
C VAL A 103 -0.39 -9.77 -0.36
N MET A 104 -0.73 -8.95 -1.31
CA MET A 104 0.11 -8.70 -2.49
C MET A 104 0.49 -7.24 -2.56
N ILE A 105 1.72 -6.96 -2.95
CA ILE A 105 2.26 -5.60 -2.99
C ILE A 105 2.95 -5.38 -4.34
N ASN A 106 2.68 -4.24 -4.94
CA ASN A 106 3.33 -3.81 -6.17
C ASN A 106 3.74 -2.35 -6.04
N ILE A 107 4.96 -2.02 -6.46
CA ILE A 107 5.48 -0.66 -6.41
C ILE A 107 5.86 -0.22 -7.81
N THR A 108 5.29 0.91 -8.24
CA THR A 108 5.61 1.56 -9.51
C THR A 108 6.39 2.84 -9.19
N PRO A 109 7.66 2.94 -9.58
CA PRO A 109 8.44 4.16 -9.33
C PRO A 109 8.09 5.27 -10.30
N ASN A 110 8.18 6.51 -9.83
CA ASN A 110 8.14 7.70 -10.68
C ASN A 110 9.15 8.73 -10.18
N GLY A 111 9.24 9.87 -10.88
CA GLY A 111 10.19 10.93 -10.58
C GLY A 111 9.56 12.07 -9.79
N LYS A 112 10.42 12.97 -9.32
CA LYS A 112 9.97 14.16 -8.57
C LYS A 112 9.13 15.12 -9.42
N ASP A 113 9.37 15.17 -10.73
CA ASP A 113 8.61 16.00 -11.66
C ASP A 113 7.24 15.39 -12.03
N ASP A 114 6.93 14.21 -11.52
CA ASP A 114 5.65 13.54 -11.79
C ASP A 114 4.58 13.87 -10.74
N TRP A 115 4.81 14.87 -9.88
CA TRP A 115 3.89 15.18 -8.78
C TRP A 115 3.47 16.64 -8.74
N SER A 116 2.17 16.84 -8.58
CA SER A 116 1.58 18.09 -8.11
C SER A 116 0.63 17.77 -6.96
N PHE A 117 0.92 18.27 -5.78
CA PHE A 117 0.12 18.00 -4.57
C PHE A 117 -1.06 18.97 -4.40
N GLY A 118 -1.18 19.93 -5.26
CA GLY A 118 -2.27 20.90 -5.22
C GLY A 118 -1.84 22.23 -5.85
N ASN A 119 -2.80 23.11 -6.08
CA ASN A 119 -2.61 24.43 -6.67
C ASN A 119 -1.99 24.44 -8.08
N GLY A 120 -1.90 23.27 -8.73
CA GLY A 120 -1.30 23.16 -10.07
C GLY A 120 0.21 23.39 -10.09
N GLU A 121 0.89 23.27 -8.94
CA GLU A 121 2.33 23.48 -8.83
C GLU A 121 3.07 22.16 -8.69
N ALA A 122 4.31 22.12 -9.18
CA ALA A 122 5.22 20.99 -8.99
C ALA A 122 6.11 21.28 -7.76
N GLN A 123 5.64 20.94 -6.57
CA GLN A 123 6.26 21.36 -5.32
C GLN A 123 7.66 20.78 -5.09
N PHE A 124 7.96 19.62 -5.66
CA PHE A 124 9.34 19.08 -5.61
C PHE A 124 10.31 19.88 -6.47
N MET A 125 9.82 20.56 -7.48
CA MET A 125 10.65 21.26 -8.44
C MET A 125 10.80 22.74 -8.12
N ASN A 126 9.92 23.32 -7.27
CA ASN A 126 9.93 24.74 -6.94
C ASN A 126 10.44 25.05 -5.53
N GLY A 127 11.00 24.07 -4.84
CA GLY A 127 11.62 24.25 -3.53
C GLY A 127 10.67 24.26 -2.34
N LYS A 128 9.38 23.97 -2.53
CA LYS A 128 8.41 23.90 -1.42
C LYS A 128 8.49 22.57 -0.66
N LEU A 129 9.10 21.55 -1.28
CA LEU A 129 9.37 20.25 -0.66
C LEU A 129 10.81 19.81 -0.87
#